data_770a388ff273bd00c819320b4c5eddc9
#
_entry.id   770a388ff273bd00c819320b4c5eddc9
#
_cell.length_a   1.000
_cell.length_b   1.000
_cell.length_c   1.000
_cell.angle_alpha   90.00
_cell.angle_beta   90.00
_cell.angle_gamma   90.00
#
_symmetry.space_group_name_H-M   'P 1'
#
loop_
_entity.id
_entity.type
_entity.pdbx_description
1 polymer ?
#
loop_
_entity_poly.entity_id
_entity_poly.type
_entity_poly.pdbx_seq_one_letter_code
_entity_poly.pdbx_strand_id
1 'polypeptide(L)'
;MNHSADETRKGLLYALGCYAIWGLFPLYWYPLNHAPIGADQLLAQRIVWSAAFAVLFLAFNRQKADFFRAWGQPKTIALFAVSAFCIAMNWLIYLWAITNGHVLDASLGYFVSPLFNILLGRLVFGEKLNRRQAAAVVLAVVGILWLAVPVGQIPWVALLLTLSFGLYGLVRKLAPLGALPGLVLETLLMLPFAAAYLLYAGRQLRDRKSVV
;
A
#
# COMPACT_ATOMS: atom_id res chain seq x y z
N MET A 1 32.54 -10.56 -12.26
CA MET A 1 31.44 -10.00 -13.06
C MET A 1 30.10 -10.77 -12.94
N ASN A 2 30.06 -12.01 -12.40
CA ASN A 2 28.81 -12.79 -12.30
C ASN A 2 27.89 -12.42 -11.12
N HIS A 3 28.43 -11.79 -10.06
CA HIS A 3 27.68 -11.53 -8.84
C HIS A 3 26.53 -10.51 -9.05
N SER A 4 26.77 -9.45 -9.83
CA SER A 4 25.76 -8.42 -10.10
C SER A 4 24.60 -8.91 -10.99
N ALA A 5 24.89 -9.80 -11.94
CA ALA A 5 23.88 -10.39 -12.82
C ALA A 5 22.97 -11.36 -12.05
N ASP A 6 23.53 -12.12 -11.10
CA ASP A 6 22.78 -13.08 -10.28
C ASP A 6 21.88 -12.36 -9.27
N GLU A 7 22.35 -11.27 -8.66
CA GLU A 7 21.55 -10.39 -7.78
C GLU A 7 20.39 -9.73 -8.55
N THR A 8 20.65 -9.24 -9.76
CA THR A 8 19.60 -8.65 -10.63
C THR A 8 18.55 -9.69 -11.00
N ARG A 9 18.97 -10.92 -11.34
CA ARG A 9 18.05 -12.02 -11.66
C ARG A 9 17.18 -12.41 -10.46
N LYS A 10 17.75 -12.52 -9.27
CA LYS A 10 17.01 -12.79 -8.03
C LYS A 10 16.00 -11.68 -7.74
N GLY A 11 16.43 -10.41 -7.85
CA GLY A 11 15.53 -9.26 -7.68
C GLY A 11 14.34 -9.28 -8.65
N LEU A 12 14.58 -9.63 -9.91
CA LEU A 12 13.54 -9.77 -10.93
C LEU A 12 12.55 -10.90 -10.59
N LEU A 13 13.04 -12.06 -10.16
CA LEU A 13 12.20 -13.19 -9.76
C LEU A 13 11.32 -12.86 -8.55
N TYR A 14 11.88 -12.19 -7.54
CA TYR A 14 11.10 -11.73 -6.38
C TYR A 14 10.05 -10.69 -6.78
N ALA A 15 10.37 -9.76 -7.68
CA ALA A 15 9.42 -8.78 -8.17
C ALA A 15 8.28 -9.46 -8.96
N LEU A 16 8.59 -10.39 -9.85
CA LEU A 16 7.58 -11.16 -10.61
C LEU A 16 6.66 -11.95 -9.66
N GLY A 17 7.23 -12.64 -8.67
CA GLY A 17 6.44 -13.36 -7.66
C GLY A 17 5.52 -12.44 -6.86
N CYS A 18 6.03 -11.28 -6.44
CA CYS A 18 5.26 -10.28 -5.72
C CYS A 18 4.08 -9.77 -6.55
N TYR A 19 4.32 -9.36 -7.80
CA TYR A 19 3.26 -8.87 -8.69
C TYR A 19 2.25 -9.96 -9.07
N ALA A 20 2.69 -11.21 -9.22
CA ALA A 20 1.78 -12.34 -9.47
C ALA A 20 0.82 -12.55 -8.27
N ILE A 21 1.34 -12.52 -7.04
CA ILE A 21 0.52 -12.60 -5.83
C ILE A 21 -0.43 -11.41 -5.74
N TRP A 22 0.03 -10.19 -6.01
CA TRP A 22 -0.83 -9.00 -5.99
C TRP A 22 -1.94 -9.06 -7.05
N GLY A 23 -1.64 -9.62 -8.23
CA GLY A 23 -2.65 -9.84 -9.28
C GLY A 23 -3.79 -10.77 -8.86
N LEU A 24 -3.54 -11.66 -7.88
CA LEU A 24 -4.55 -12.56 -7.34
C LEU A 24 -5.40 -11.94 -6.21
N PHE A 25 -5.01 -10.82 -5.64
CA PHE A 25 -5.76 -10.17 -4.55
C PHE A 25 -7.21 -9.82 -4.88
N PRO A 26 -7.56 -9.33 -6.08
CA PRO A 26 -8.97 -9.10 -6.42
C PRO A 26 -9.82 -10.35 -6.31
N LEU A 27 -9.29 -11.52 -6.69
CA LEU A 27 -9.98 -12.82 -6.57
C LEU A 27 -10.16 -13.21 -5.09
N TYR A 28 -9.19 -12.93 -4.24
CA TYR A 28 -9.27 -13.17 -2.79
C TYR A 28 -10.36 -12.29 -2.14
N TRP A 29 -10.49 -11.04 -2.57
CA TRP A 29 -11.49 -10.11 -2.03
C TRP A 29 -12.88 -10.26 -2.65
N TYR A 30 -13.00 -10.92 -3.80
CA TYR A 30 -14.26 -11.07 -4.53
C TYR A 30 -15.42 -11.65 -3.69
N PRO A 31 -15.24 -12.70 -2.87
CA PRO A 31 -16.31 -13.23 -2.03
C PRO A 31 -16.84 -12.23 -1.00
N LEU A 32 -16.05 -11.22 -0.62
CA LEU A 32 -16.42 -10.21 0.36
C LEU A 32 -17.29 -9.09 -0.23
N ASN A 33 -17.43 -8.99 -1.55
CA ASN A 33 -18.33 -8.01 -2.18
C ASN A 33 -19.80 -8.22 -1.81
N HIS A 34 -20.16 -9.43 -1.39
CA HIS A 34 -21.52 -9.79 -0.98
C HIS A 34 -21.66 -9.86 0.56
N ALA A 35 -20.58 -9.66 1.30
CA ALA A 35 -20.62 -9.65 2.75
C ALA A 35 -20.99 -8.25 3.28
N PRO A 36 -21.84 -8.13 4.30
CA PRO A 36 -22.22 -6.85 4.90
C PRO A 36 -21.09 -6.30 5.80
N ILE A 37 -19.87 -6.21 5.27
CA ILE A 37 -18.68 -5.79 5.98
C ILE A 37 -18.14 -4.53 5.30
N GLY A 38 -18.03 -3.43 6.04
CA GLY A 38 -17.48 -2.18 5.52
C GLY A 38 -15.97 -2.25 5.25
N ALA A 39 -15.50 -1.41 4.33
CA ALA A 39 -14.08 -1.30 4.01
C ALA A 39 -13.21 -0.92 5.23
N ASP A 40 -13.74 -0.10 6.10
CA ASP A 40 -13.16 0.32 7.38
C ASP A 40 -12.95 -0.86 8.34
N GLN A 41 -13.94 -1.74 8.46
CA GLN A 41 -13.84 -2.95 9.28
C GLN A 41 -12.83 -3.94 8.69
N LEU A 42 -12.83 -4.12 7.36
CA LEU A 42 -11.84 -4.96 6.67
C LEU A 42 -10.42 -4.42 6.89
N LEU A 43 -10.23 -3.11 6.77
CA LEU A 43 -8.94 -2.47 7.03
C LEU A 43 -8.48 -2.68 8.46
N ALA A 44 -9.36 -2.46 9.44
CA ALA A 44 -9.02 -2.62 10.85
C ALA A 44 -8.60 -4.06 11.19
N GLN A 45 -9.35 -5.06 10.72
CA GLN A 45 -8.98 -6.47 10.88
C GLN A 45 -7.64 -6.78 10.22
N ARG A 46 -7.41 -6.27 9.02
CA ARG A 46 -6.15 -6.45 8.31
C ARG A 46 -4.97 -5.88 9.10
N ILE A 47 -5.09 -4.68 9.68
CA ILE A 47 -4.03 -4.06 10.49
C ILE A 47 -3.71 -4.94 11.70
N VAL A 48 -4.71 -5.44 12.42
CA VAL A 48 -4.52 -6.29 13.60
C VAL A 48 -3.77 -7.58 13.23
N TRP A 49 -4.24 -8.28 12.21
CA TRP A 49 -3.58 -9.52 11.77
C TRP A 49 -2.19 -9.27 11.19
N SER A 50 -2.03 -8.20 10.41
CA SER A 50 -0.71 -7.82 9.88
C SER A 50 0.27 -7.50 11.00
N ALA A 51 -0.16 -6.79 12.05
CA ALA A 51 0.69 -6.51 13.21
C ALA A 51 1.10 -7.81 13.92
N ALA A 52 0.15 -8.74 14.16
CA ALA A 52 0.43 -10.02 14.81
C ALA A 52 1.48 -10.83 14.03
N PHE A 53 1.27 -11.02 12.72
CA PHE A 53 2.22 -11.76 11.88
C PHE A 53 3.55 -11.04 11.71
N ALA A 54 3.56 -9.72 11.52
CA ALA A 54 4.78 -8.95 11.34
C ALA A 54 5.66 -8.98 12.61
N VAL A 55 5.06 -8.86 13.79
CA VAL A 55 5.75 -9.02 15.08
C VAL A 55 6.29 -10.43 15.24
N LEU A 56 5.49 -11.45 14.92
CA LEU A 56 5.92 -12.84 14.97
C LEU A 56 7.14 -13.07 14.07
N PHE A 57 7.09 -12.63 12.80
CA PHE A 57 8.23 -12.75 11.89
C PHE A 57 9.46 -11.97 12.37
N LEU A 58 9.27 -10.77 12.94
CA LEU A 58 10.39 -9.99 13.48
C LEU A 58 11.05 -10.70 14.67
N ALA A 59 10.26 -11.39 15.53
CA ALA A 59 10.77 -12.10 16.70
C ALA A 59 11.78 -13.20 16.31
N PHE A 60 11.61 -13.83 15.16
CA PHE A 60 12.53 -14.83 14.60
C PHE A 60 13.61 -14.25 13.68
N ASN A 61 13.56 -12.93 13.40
CA ASN A 61 14.50 -12.29 12.50
C ASN A 61 15.61 -11.57 13.27
N ARG A 62 16.81 -11.53 12.68
CA ARG A 62 17.98 -10.80 13.24
C ARG A 62 17.81 -9.28 13.21
N GLN A 63 16.84 -8.75 12.47
CA GLN A 63 16.58 -7.32 12.32
C GLN A 63 15.83 -6.68 13.51
N LYS A 64 15.53 -7.44 14.57
CA LYS A 64 14.88 -6.91 15.79
C LYS A 64 15.68 -5.79 16.47
N ALA A 65 17.00 -5.85 16.40
CA ALA A 65 17.85 -4.79 16.97
C ALA A 65 17.66 -3.44 16.27
N ASP A 66 17.50 -3.43 14.94
CA ASP A 66 17.24 -2.22 14.15
C ASP A 66 15.87 -1.63 14.49
N PHE A 67 14.86 -2.48 14.68
CA PHE A 67 13.54 -2.06 15.13
C PHE A 67 13.58 -1.35 16.49
N PHE A 68 14.22 -1.95 17.51
CA PHE A 68 14.29 -1.33 18.84
C PHE A 68 15.11 -0.05 18.85
N ARG A 69 16.16 0.05 18.05
CA ARG A 69 16.93 1.28 17.88
C ARG A 69 16.07 2.40 17.27
N ALA A 70 15.28 2.07 16.25
CA ALA A 70 14.40 3.02 15.58
C ALA A 70 13.23 3.48 16.47
N TRP A 71 12.71 2.57 17.30
CA TRP A 71 11.63 2.89 18.24
C TRP A 71 12.01 4.00 19.23
N GLY A 72 13.29 4.11 19.58
CA GLY A 72 13.82 5.20 20.42
C GLY A 72 14.05 6.54 19.70
N GLN A 73 13.80 6.61 18.39
CA GLN A 73 14.08 7.80 17.57
C GLN A 73 12.81 8.52 17.14
N PRO A 74 12.44 9.68 17.74
CA PRO A 74 11.19 10.35 17.45
C PRO A 74 11.05 10.79 15.98
N LYS A 75 12.15 11.17 15.32
CA LYS A 75 12.14 11.51 13.89
C LYS A 75 11.77 10.31 13.01
N THR A 76 12.30 9.13 13.33
CA THR A 76 11.99 7.89 12.64
C THR A 76 10.54 7.50 12.85
N ILE A 77 10.03 7.59 14.09
CA ILE A 77 8.62 7.32 14.41
C ILE A 77 7.70 8.28 13.64
N ALA A 78 8.00 9.59 13.61
CA ALA A 78 7.21 10.55 12.85
C ALA A 78 7.17 10.23 11.35
N LEU A 79 8.31 9.86 10.75
CA LEU A 79 8.39 9.46 9.36
C LEU A 79 7.54 8.23 9.07
N PHE A 80 7.61 7.22 9.94
CA PHE A 80 6.81 6.01 9.82
C PHE A 80 5.33 6.23 10.14
N ALA A 81 4.98 7.21 10.96
CA ALA A 81 3.58 7.61 11.16
C ALA A 81 2.97 8.20 9.88
N VAL A 82 3.72 9.05 9.16
CA VAL A 82 3.31 9.54 7.83
C VAL A 82 3.18 8.39 6.82
N SER A 83 4.15 7.49 6.80
CA SER A 83 4.13 6.29 5.95
C SER A 83 2.89 5.43 6.26
N ALA A 84 2.63 5.13 7.54
CA ALA A 84 1.48 4.37 8.01
C ALA A 84 0.16 5.02 7.61
N PHE A 85 0.05 6.35 7.76
CA PHE A 85 -1.13 7.08 7.31
C PHE A 85 -1.34 6.97 5.79
N CYS A 86 -0.30 7.19 4.98
CA CYS A 86 -0.39 7.08 3.53
C CYS A 86 -0.84 5.69 3.08
N ILE A 87 -0.26 4.62 3.66
CA ILE A 87 -0.62 3.25 3.29
C ILE A 87 -2.00 2.85 3.82
N ALA A 88 -2.41 3.32 4.99
CA ALA A 88 -3.76 3.10 5.52
C ALA A 88 -4.82 3.74 4.63
N MET A 89 -4.62 5.00 4.23
CA MET A 89 -5.51 5.69 3.28
C MET A 89 -5.57 4.99 1.93
N ASN A 90 -4.42 4.56 1.40
CA ASN A 90 -4.38 3.79 0.16
C ASN A 90 -5.23 2.53 0.24
N TRP A 91 -5.07 1.73 1.31
CA TRP A 91 -5.82 0.50 1.49
C TRP A 91 -7.29 0.72 1.77
N LEU A 92 -7.65 1.80 2.49
CA LEU A 92 -9.05 2.15 2.72
C LEU A 92 -9.75 2.47 1.40
N ILE A 93 -9.13 3.31 0.56
CA ILE A 93 -9.65 3.68 -0.76
C ILE A 93 -9.76 2.45 -1.66
N TYR A 94 -8.74 1.59 -1.66
CA TYR A 94 -8.75 0.36 -2.44
C TYR A 94 -9.88 -0.59 -2.01
N LEU A 95 -10.02 -0.87 -0.72
CA LEU A 95 -11.07 -1.74 -0.19
C LEU A 95 -12.44 -1.16 -0.48
N TRP A 96 -12.61 0.16 -0.29
CA TRP A 96 -13.84 0.85 -0.64
C TRP A 96 -14.16 0.70 -2.13
N ALA A 97 -13.18 0.89 -3.01
CA ALA A 97 -13.37 0.76 -4.45
C ALA A 97 -13.79 -0.67 -4.84
N ILE A 98 -13.14 -1.69 -4.28
CA ILE A 98 -13.48 -3.09 -4.56
C ILE A 98 -14.89 -3.44 -4.05
N THR A 99 -15.23 -3.03 -2.82
CA THR A 99 -16.53 -3.36 -2.21
C THR A 99 -17.71 -2.54 -2.76
N ASN A 100 -17.44 -1.44 -3.49
CA ASN A 100 -18.48 -0.60 -4.12
C ASN A 100 -18.49 -0.69 -5.66
N GLY A 101 -17.84 -1.70 -6.25
CA GLY A 101 -17.88 -1.95 -7.69
C GLY A 101 -16.97 -1.08 -8.55
N HIS A 102 -16.07 -0.25 -7.93
CA HIS A 102 -15.10 0.61 -8.62
C HIS A 102 -13.77 -0.10 -8.93
N VAL A 103 -13.84 -1.39 -9.28
CA VAL A 103 -12.64 -2.23 -9.54
C VAL A 103 -11.80 -1.69 -10.70
N LEU A 104 -12.48 -1.20 -11.77
CA LEU A 104 -11.78 -0.64 -12.94
C LEU A 104 -11.03 0.65 -12.59
N ASP A 105 -11.64 1.53 -11.78
CA ASP A 105 -11.01 2.76 -11.31
C ASP A 105 -9.78 2.46 -10.44
N ALA A 106 -9.89 1.47 -9.55
CA ALA A 106 -8.75 1.00 -8.75
C ALA A 106 -7.63 0.44 -9.63
N SER A 107 -7.97 -0.35 -10.65
CA SER A 107 -7.00 -0.90 -11.62
C SER A 107 -6.29 0.22 -12.39
N LEU A 108 -7.01 1.26 -12.82
CA LEU A 108 -6.43 2.42 -13.48
C LEU A 108 -5.37 3.10 -12.58
N GLY A 109 -5.62 3.20 -11.27
CA GLY A 109 -4.67 3.74 -10.30
C GLY A 109 -3.33 3.00 -10.32
N TYR A 110 -3.33 1.69 -10.44
CA TYR A 110 -2.10 0.90 -10.54
C TYR A 110 -1.34 1.13 -11.84
N PHE A 111 -2.03 1.43 -12.95
CA PHE A 111 -1.35 1.82 -14.20
C PHE A 111 -0.75 3.22 -14.13
N VAL A 112 -1.38 4.14 -13.40
CA VAL A 112 -0.87 5.51 -13.21
C VAL A 112 0.29 5.55 -12.20
N SER A 113 0.29 4.68 -11.19
CA SER A 113 1.29 4.68 -10.10
C SER A 113 2.76 4.64 -10.57
N PRO A 114 3.17 3.82 -11.55
CA PRO A 114 4.55 3.84 -12.05
C PRO A 114 4.96 5.19 -12.64
N LEU A 115 4.05 5.86 -13.34
CA LEU A 115 4.32 7.19 -13.92
C LEU A 115 4.48 8.25 -12.84
N PHE A 116 3.64 8.19 -11.81
CA PHE A 116 3.74 9.07 -10.66
C PHE A 116 5.05 8.85 -9.89
N ASN A 117 5.49 7.60 -9.72
CA ASN A 117 6.76 7.27 -9.10
C ASN A 117 7.95 7.80 -9.92
N ILE A 118 7.91 7.74 -11.25
CA ILE A 118 8.91 8.35 -12.13
C ILE A 118 8.92 9.87 -11.96
N LEU A 119 7.75 10.49 -11.89
CA LEU A 119 7.62 11.94 -11.64
C LEU A 119 8.23 12.32 -10.28
N LEU A 120 7.92 11.58 -9.20
CA LEU A 120 8.51 11.78 -7.88
C LEU A 120 10.02 11.58 -7.89
N GLY A 121 10.51 10.54 -8.56
CA GLY A 121 11.95 10.27 -8.73
C GLY A 121 12.67 11.44 -9.38
N ARG A 122 12.07 12.03 -10.41
CA ARG A 122 12.61 13.20 -11.10
C ARG A 122 12.55 14.47 -10.24
N LEU A 123 11.42 14.74 -9.58
CA LEU A 123 11.23 15.99 -8.82
C LEU A 123 12.01 15.99 -7.50
N VAL A 124 12.04 14.86 -6.80
CA VAL A 124 12.64 14.79 -5.45
C VAL A 124 14.11 14.37 -5.50
N PHE A 125 14.45 13.42 -6.38
CA PHE A 125 15.81 12.86 -6.44
C PHE A 125 16.62 13.37 -7.63
N GLY A 126 16.04 14.22 -8.50
CA GLY A 126 16.72 14.75 -9.70
C GLY A 126 17.07 13.68 -10.74
N GLU A 127 16.38 12.54 -10.73
CA GLU A 127 16.62 11.42 -11.66
C GLU A 127 16.41 11.87 -13.10
N LYS A 128 17.35 11.55 -14.00
CA LYS A 128 17.25 11.87 -15.42
C LYS A 128 16.77 10.67 -16.21
N LEU A 129 15.72 10.87 -16.99
CA LEU A 129 15.24 9.83 -17.93
C LEU A 129 16.11 9.80 -19.18
N ASN A 130 16.49 8.62 -19.62
CA ASN A 130 17.05 8.45 -20.93
C ASN A 130 15.95 8.52 -22.02
N ARG A 131 16.34 8.65 -23.30
CA ARG A 131 15.36 8.83 -24.40
C ARG A 131 14.36 7.67 -24.50
N ARG A 132 14.81 6.42 -24.25
CA ARG A 132 13.93 5.23 -24.28
C ARG A 132 12.93 5.23 -23.14
N GLN A 133 13.36 5.60 -21.94
CA GLN A 133 12.48 5.74 -20.77
C GLN A 133 11.47 6.87 -21.00
N ALA A 134 11.90 8.02 -21.52
CA ALA A 134 10.99 9.12 -21.84
C ALA A 134 9.93 8.72 -22.87
N ALA A 135 10.32 7.99 -23.93
CA ALA A 135 9.37 7.47 -24.92
C ALA A 135 8.37 6.48 -24.30
N ALA A 136 8.83 5.59 -23.41
CA ALA A 136 7.95 4.67 -22.68
C ALA A 136 6.95 5.40 -21.78
N VAL A 137 7.39 6.45 -21.08
CA VAL A 137 6.50 7.31 -20.26
C VAL A 137 5.44 7.99 -21.13
N VAL A 138 5.83 8.58 -22.26
CA VAL A 138 4.88 9.20 -23.19
C VAL A 138 3.86 8.20 -23.68
N LEU A 139 4.29 7.02 -24.10
CA LEU A 139 3.38 5.97 -24.56
C LEU A 139 2.41 5.53 -23.47
N ALA A 140 2.88 5.38 -22.22
CA ALA A 140 2.04 5.03 -21.10
C ALA A 140 1.02 6.13 -20.78
N VAL A 141 1.41 7.40 -20.82
CA VAL A 141 0.49 8.56 -20.65
C VAL A 141 -0.59 8.55 -21.73
N VAL A 142 -0.23 8.33 -23.00
CA VAL A 142 -1.19 8.23 -24.10
C VAL A 142 -2.17 7.08 -23.86
N GLY A 143 -1.68 5.91 -23.44
CA GLY A 143 -2.53 4.76 -23.12
C GLY A 143 -3.52 5.04 -21.99
N ILE A 144 -3.07 5.72 -20.92
CA ILE A 144 -3.94 6.10 -19.79
C ILE A 144 -5.00 7.12 -20.23
N LEU A 145 -4.62 8.13 -21.01
CA LEU A 145 -5.57 9.11 -21.55
C LEU A 145 -6.59 8.45 -22.47
N TRP A 146 -6.16 7.50 -23.31
CA TRP A 146 -7.03 6.72 -24.16
C TRP A 146 -8.10 5.95 -23.38
N LEU A 147 -7.74 5.43 -22.20
CA LEU A 147 -8.68 4.72 -21.31
C LEU A 147 -9.56 5.69 -20.49
N ALA A 148 -9.03 6.81 -20.06
CA ALA A 148 -9.72 7.74 -19.15
C ALA A 148 -10.69 8.69 -19.87
N VAL A 149 -10.33 9.19 -21.06
CA VAL A 149 -11.12 10.20 -21.79
C VAL A 149 -12.54 9.72 -22.16
N PRO A 150 -12.74 8.48 -22.65
CA PRO A 150 -14.09 8.00 -22.99
C PRO A 150 -15.02 7.87 -21.79
N VAL A 151 -14.47 7.73 -20.57
CA VAL A 151 -15.27 7.61 -19.34
C VAL A 151 -15.96 8.93 -18.98
N GLY A 152 -15.43 10.09 -19.47
CA GLY A 152 -16.03 11.42 -19.28
C GLY A 152 -16.07 11.91 -17.82
N GLN A 153 -15.47 11.18 -16.90
CA GLN A 153 -15.41 11.52 -15.48
C GLN A 153 -13.96 11.50 -14.98
N ILE A 154 -13.65 12.37 -14.02
CA ILE A 154 -12.33 12.36 -13.39
C ILE A 154 -12.19 11.08 -12.55
N PRO A 155 -11.18 10.23 -12.82
CA PRO A 155 -10.96 8.98 -12.09
C PRO A 155 -10.34 9.26 -10.71
N TRP A 156 -11.13 9.86 -9.80
CA TRP A 156 -10.65 10.31 -8.49
C TRP A 156 -10.08 9.16 -7.63
N VAL A 157 -10.66 7.95 -7.73
CA VAL A 157 -10.15 6.74 -7.05
C VAL A 157 -8.73 6.44 -7.51
N ALA A 158 -8.51 6.41 -8.83
CA ALA A 158 -7.19 6.16 -9.41
C ALA A 158 -6.17 7.22 -8.97
N LEU A 159 -6.57 8.49 -8.96
CA LEU A 159 -5.69 9.59 -8.55
C LEU A 159 -5.33 9.49 -7.06
N LEU A 160 -6.31 9.23 -6.18
CA LEU A 160 -6.05 9.10 -4.75
C LEU A 160 -5.20 7.87 -4.42
N LEU A 161 -5.44 6.73 -5.08
CA LEU A 161 -4.62 5.54 -4.95
C LEU A 161 -3.17 5.81 -5.39
N THR A 162 -3.00 6.43 -6.53
CA THR A 162 -1.68 6.78 -7.08
C THR A 162 -0.93 7.75 -6.15
N LEU A 163 -1.60 8.81 -5.67
CA LEU A 163 -1.00 9.81 -4.80
C LEU A 163 -0.59 9.20 -3.47
N SER A 164 -1.50 8.49 -2.79
CA SER A 164 -1.24 7.90 -1.47
C SER A 164 -0.15 6.84 -1.53
N PHE A 165 -0.15 5.97 -2.55
CA PHE A 165 0.88 4.94 -2.71
C PHE A 165 2.22 5.51 -3.13
N GLY A 166 2.25 6.51 -4.01
CA GLY A 166 3.49 7.18 -4.41
C GLY A 166 4.13 7.95 -3.26
N LEU A 167 3.35 8.67 -2.46
CA LEU A 167 3.84 9.32 -1.24
C LEU A 167 4.34 8.30 -0.22
N TYR A 168 3.62 7.19 -0.02
CA TYR A 168 4.10 6.07 0.78
C TYR A 168 5.46 5.58 0.30
N GLY A 169 5.62 5.31 -0.99
CA GLY A 169 6.88 4.85 -1.59
C GLY A 169 8.02 5.86 -1.41
N LEU A 170 7.74 7.15 -1.56
CA LEU A 170 8.70 8.23 -1.32
C LEU A 170 9.18 8.24 0.14
N VAL A 171 8.25 8.23 1.08
CA VAL A 171 8.56 8.22 2.52
C VAL A 171 9.35 6.96 2.90
N ARG A 172 8.98 5.81 2.36
CA ARG A 172 9.69 4.53 2.58
C ARG A 172 11.11 4.54 1.99
N LYS A 173 11.33 5.21 0.87
CA LYS A 173 12.68 5.37 0.28
C LYS A 173 13.58 6.25 1.14
N LEU A 174 13.01 7.21 1.88
CA LEU A 174 13.74 8.08 2.82
C LEU A 174 13.91 7.45 4.21
N ALA A 175 13.16 6.40 4.52
CA ALA A 175 13.13 5.80 5.83
C ALA A 175 14.38 4.93 6.10
N PRO A 176 14.96 5.00 7.32
CA PRO A 176 16.22 4.32 7.65
C PRO A 176 16.06 2.83 8.00
N LEU A 177 14.86 2.26 7.89
CA LEU A 177 14.57 0.86 8.24
C LEU A 177 14.32 -0.01 7.01
N GLY A 178 14.77 -1.25 7.10
CA GLY A 178 14.44 -2.29 6.13
C GLY A 178 12.95 -2.63 6.06
N ALA A 179 12.57 -3.51 5.13
CA ALA A 179 11.17 -3.82 4.84
C ALA A 179 10.42 -4.37 6.07
N LEU A 180 10.94 -5.41 6.72
CA LEU A 180 10.26 -6.07 7.84
C LEU A 180 10.16 -5.21 9.10
N PRO A 181 11.25 -4.63 9.67
CA PRO A 181 11.13 -3.77 10.84
C PRO A 181 10.30 -2.51 10.55
N GLY A 182 10.34 -1.98 9.34
CA GLY A 182 9.48 -0.87 8.94
C GLY A 182 8.00 -1.24 8.90
N LEU A 183 7.65 -2.41 8.35
CA LEU A 183 6.28 -2.92 8.36
C LEU A 183 5.75 -3.11 9.79
N VAL A 184 6.59 -3.65 10.69
CA VAL A 184 6.22 -3.80 12.11
C VAL A 184 5.94 -2.44 12.73
N LEU A 185 6.79 -1.44 12.50
CA LEU A 185 6.61 -0.10 13.04
C LEU A 185 5.32 0.55 12.53
N GLU A 186 5.05 0.48 11.21
CA GLU A 186 3.82 0.99 10.61
C GLU A 186 2.57 0.32 11.19
N THR A 187 2.55 -1.01 11.26
CA THR A 187 1.39 -1.75 11.76
C THR A 187 1.16 -1.51 13.25
N LEU A 188 2.21 -1.40 14.08
CA LEU A 188 2.08 -1.08 15.50
C LEU A 188 1.60 0.35 15.73
N LEU A 189 1.98 1.32 14.91
CA LEU A 189 1.46 2.69 14.99
C LEU A 189 -0.02 2.76 14.64
N MET A 190 -0.50 1.93 13.71
CA MET A 190 -1.92 1.86 13.34
C MET A 190 -2.76 0.99 14.28
N LEU A 191 -2.13 0.04 14.98
CA LEU A 191 -2.83 -0.97 15.80
C LEU A 191 -3.78 -0.39 16.85
N PRO A 192 -3.43 0.66 17.63
CA PRO A 192 -4.34 1.22 18.65
C PRO A 192 -5.61 1.78 18.02
N PHE A 193 -5.54 2.42 16.85
CA PHE A 193 -6.69 2.95 16.13
C PHE A 193 -7.58 1.85 15.59
N ALA A 194 -6.97 0.81 14.98
CA ALA A 194 -7.69 -0.34 14.46
C ALA A 194 -8.38 -1.13 15.59
N ALA A 195 -7.70 -1.35 16.71
CA ALA A 195 -8.27 -2.03 17.88
C ALA A 195 -9.43 -1.24 18.50
N ALA A 196 -9.26 0.08 18.69
CA ALA A 196 -10.31 0.94 19.18
C ALA A 196 -11.56 0.93 18.27
N TYR A 197 -11.34 0.99 16.96
CA TYR A 197 -12.42 0.90 15.98
C TYR A 197 -13.17 -0.44 16.06
N LEU A 198 -12.47 -1.57 16.12
CA LEU A 198 -13.09 -2.90 16.21
C LEU A 198 -13.86 -3.10 17.51
N LEU A 199 -13.35 -2.58 18.63
CA LEU A 199 -14.06 -2.60 19.92
C LEU A 199 -15.35 -1.76 19.86
N TYR A 200 -15.29 -0.58 19.23
CA TYR A 200 -16.46 0.27 19.04
C TYR A 200 -17.52 -0.40 18.16
N ALA A 201 -17.10 -0.91 16.98
CA ALA A 201 -17.98 -1.60 16.05
C ALA A 201 -18.61 -2.87 16.66
N GLY A 202 -17.83 -3.63 17.44
CA GLY A 202 -18.32 -4.81 18.16
C GLY A 202 -19.38 -4.50 19.22
N ARG A 203 -19.26 -3.36 19.91
CA ARG A 203 -20.28 -2.89 20.87
C ARG A 203 -21.59 -2.55 20.16
N GLN A 204 -21.55 -1.79 19.08
CA GLN A 204 -22.74 -1.43 18.30
C GLN A 204 -23.51 -2.65 17.77
N LEU A 205 -22.79 -3.69 17.31
CA LEU A 205 -23.42 -4.93 16.86
C LEU A 205 -24.08 -5.71 18.00
N ARG A 206 -23.52 -5.65 19.21
CA ARG A 206 -24.10 -6.28 20.40
C ARG A 206 -25.38 -5.56 20.84
N ASP A 207 -25.35 -4.23 20.88
CA ASP A 207 -26.48 -3.40 21.28
C ASP A 207 -27.67 -3.56 20.33
N ARG A 208 -27.42 -3.67 19.01
CA ARG A 208 -28.47 -3.96 18.02
C ARG A 208 -29.13 -5.32 18.20
N LYS A 209 -28.38 -6.35 18.64
CA LYS A 209 -28.93 -7.69 18.91
C LYS A 209 -29.71 -7.77 20.22
N SER A 210 -29.50 -6.87 21.16
CA SER A 210 -30.23 -6.83 22.45
C SER A 210 -31.56 -6.10 22.37
N VAL A 211 -31.88 -5.42 21.26
CA VAL A 211 -33.10 -4.64 21.03
C VAL A 211 -34.11 -5.41 20.14
N VAL A 212 -33.74 -6.58 19.61
CA VAL A 212 -34.58 -7.51 18.85
C VAL A 212 -34.91 -8.72 19.73
#